data_44f06a8401e1ef3d2e315fd91c58967f
#
_entry.id   44f06a8401e1ef3d2e315fd91c58967f
#
_cell.length_a   1.000
_cell.length_b   1.000
_cell.length_c   1.000
_cell.angle_alpha   90.00
_cell.angle_beta   90.00
_cell.angle_gamma   90.00
#
_symmetry.space_group_name_H-M   'P 1'
#
loop_
_entity.id
_entity.type
_entity.pdbx_description
1 polymer ?
#
loop_
_entity_poly.entity_id
_entity_poly.type
_entity_poly.pdbx_seq_one_letter_code
_entity_poly.pdbx_strand_id
1 'polypeptide(L)'
;MEFVRANSAGVPKIRPVNLPSKCRVAWSTLTKDREANCILDKKRKAMQAPPIDFDRVRTAFIGLDTEFTLADGQKARRIYLDSAASNLMSKVAHDVQLRALRHYANTHSHLHFGARLMTDLYHEAHEAVLDFVDASHDEYTAIFCGNGVTSALNRVAQLLASKRPDRGTVITTMMEHHANDLPHRRHARKMVHIPLAWDDTGQVRAIDLSFLKRAIEAAGDDLNYVAITAASNVTGAVTPIDEVVALARAAGALVVVDAAQSAAHHPLSLGASAPSSEESADRAPDVVCLSGHKIYTPGSPGVIVARKHLFEGAEPHEVGGGIVSFVDADRFTVVDKLPDREETGTPNIPGAIGLGATLRMLMHVGMDRVAKEEQRLTAYAIDAVSRVPDVMVYGSPDLERIGVVTFNVIGLPHGLVSAILNDYFGIAVRNECFCAQPFVRSLLGIADASGRAPDSCLEPVCDPQAKPGMVRASLGLYNTEADIDALVKALHAIVAHRDTYVARYDAVFDGSGDYTHHTYRPLDSEWITLDRAVQEALV
;
A
#
# COMPACT_ATOMS: atom_id res chain seq x y z
N MET A 1 39.15 35.54 -41.44
CA MET A 1 39.94 36.57 -40.78
C MET A 1 40.33 36.07 -39.42
N GLU A 2 41.62 35.83 -39.35
CA GLU A 2 42.57 35.65 -38.27
C GLU A 2 42.23 34.82 -37.03
N PHE A 3 42.87 33.66 -37.04
CA PHE A 3 43.16 32.83 -35.89
C PHE A 3 44.19 33.47 -34.98
N VAL A 4 43.88 33.60 -33.68
CA VAL A 4 44.91 33.84 -32.66
C VAL A 4 45.15 32.52 -31.92
N ARG A 5 46.34 31.97 -32.14
CA ARG A 5 46.94 30.90 -31.34
C ARG A 5 47.32 31.47 -29.98
N ALA A 6 46.83 30.88 -28.88
CA ALA A 6 47.36 31.13 -27.55
C ALA A 6 48.17 29.92 -27.07
N ASN A 7 49.36 30.24 -26.58
CA ASN A 7 50.44 29.37 -26.14
C ASN A 7 50.09 28.46 -24.96
N SER A 8 50.57 27.22 -25.05
CA SER A 8 50.70 26.26 -23.96
C SER A 8 51.88 26.63 -23.05
N ALA A 9 51.62 27.01 -21.82
CA ALA A 9 52.64 27.11 -20.78
C ALA A 9 52.15 26.44 -19.48
N GLY A 10 52.79 25.31 -19.18
CA GLY A 10 53.19 24.87 -17.84
C GLY A 10 52.14 24.63 -16.77
N VAL A 11 51.46 23.47 -16.79
CA VAL A 11 50.85 22.90 -15.59
C VAL A 11 51.90 22.03 -14.88
N PRO A 12 52.22 22.25 -13.58
CA PRO A 12 53.17 21.42 -12.87
C PRO A 12 52.58 20.03 -12.62
N LYS A 13 53.30 19.00 -13.09
CA LYS A 13 52.98 17.60 -12.80
C LYS A 13 53.21 17.32 -11.30
N ILE A 14 52.16 17.17 -10.54
CA ILE A 14 52.21 16.62 -9.17
C ILE A 14 52.54 15.12 -9.29
N ARG A 15 53.71 14.72 -8.77
CA ARG A 15 54.10 13.30 -8.69
C ARG A 15 53.20 12.60 -7.65
N PRO A 16 52.65 11.41 -7.93
CA PRO A 16 51.92 10.65 -6.93
C PRO A 16 52.89 10.15 -5.85
N VAL A 17 52.55 10.41 -4.59
CA VAL A 17 53.23 9.84 -3.43
C VAL A 17 52.83 8.36 -3.33
N ASN A 18 53.79 7.47 -3.60
CA ASN A 18 53.58 6.02 -3.40
C ASN A 18 53.58 5.71 -1.91
N LEU A 19 52.37 5.50 -1.35
CA LEU A 19 52.21 4.90 -0.05
C LEU A 19 52.23 3.36 -0.18
N PRO A 20 52.89 2.63 0.75
CA PRO A 20 52.98 1.16 0.69
C PRO A 20 51.62 0.50 0.70
N SER A 21 51.40 -0.47 -0.17
CA SER A 21 50.13 -1.20 -0.39
C SER A 21 49.57 -1.92 0.85
N LYS A 22 50.36 -2.14 1.89
CA LYS A 22 49.92 -2.79 3.15
C LYS A 22 49.14 -1.88 4.09
N CYS A 23 49.16 -0.54 3.95
CA CYS A 23 48.39 0.36 4.81
C CYS A 23 46.96 0.64 4.31
N ARG A 24 46.62 0.36 3.05
CA ARG A 24 45.29 0.65 2.49
C ARG A 24 44.25 -0.39 2.84
N VAL A 25 44.64 -1.63 3.10
CA VAL A 25 43.69 -2.72 3.41
C VAL A 25 43.27 -2.75 4.88
N ALA A 26 44.17 -2.35 5.78
CA ALA A 26 43.90 -2.42 7.23
C ALA A 26 42.96 -1.31 7.75
N TRP A 27 42.85 -0.15 7.07
CA TRP A 27 41.95 0.93 7.49
C TRP A 27 40.50 0.74 7.02
N SER A 28 40.27 0.11 5.86
CA SER A 28 38.93 -0.13 5.33
C SER A 28 38.19 -1.27 6.03
N THR A 29 38.91 -2.27 6.55
CA THR A 29 38.34 -3.40 7.30
C THR A 29 38.01 -3.01 8.75
N LEU A 30 38.91 -2.28 9.42
CA LEU A 30 38.69 -1.85 10.82
C LEU A 30 37.57 -0.82 11.02
N THR A 31 37.28 0.00 10.01
CA THR A 31 36.13 0.93 10.04
C THR A 31 34.82 0.22 9.77
N LYS A 32 34.77 -0.68 8.78
CA LYS A 32 33.56 -1.47 8.47
C LYS A 32 33.12 -2.39 9.63
N ASP A 33 34.07 -3.05 10.31
CA ASP A 33 33.77 -3.90 11.45
C ASP A 33 33.32 -3.10 12.69
N ARG A 34 33.81 -1.89 12.89
CA ARG A 34 33.34 -0.99 13.97
C ARG A 34 31.97 -0.40 13.69
N GLU A 35 31.69 -0.02 12.44
CA GLU A 35 30.36 0.47 12.01
C GLU A 35 29.33 -0.65 12.06
N ALA A 36 29.64 -1.85 11.57
CA ALA A 36 28.79 -3.03 11.66
C ALA A 36 28.46 -3.41 13.12
N ASN A 37 29.47 -3.41 14.00
CA ASN A 37 29.24 -3.69 15.42
C ASN A 37 28.46 -2.58 16.14
N CYS A 38 28.63 -1.30 15.75
CA CYS A 38 27.84 -0.21 16.30
C CYS A 38 26.36 -0.28 15.86
N ILE A 39 26.10 -0.70 14.61
CA ILE A 39 24.76 -0.92 14.06
C ILE A 39 24.09 -2.12 14.75
N LEU A 40 24.82 -3.24 14.92
CA LEU A 40 24.36 -4.42 15.66
C LEU A 40 24.03 -4.12 17.13
N ASP A 41 24.84 -3.33 17.81
CA ASP A 41 24.57 -2.88 19.17
C ASP A 41 23.37 -1.95 19.28
N LYS A 42 23.18 -1.06 18.31
CA LYS A 42 21.97 -0.22 18.20
C LYS A 42 20.72 -1.06 17.93
N LYS A 43 20.81 -2.04 17.01
CA LYS A 43 19.70 -3.00 16.74
C LYS A 43 19.38 -3.85 18.00
N ARG A 44 20.38 -4.35 18.73
CA ARG A 44 20.17 -5.07 20.02
C ARG A 44 19.54 -4.21 21.11
N LYS A 45 19.95 -2.95 21.26
CA LYS A 45 19.35 -2.02 22.22
C LYS A 45 17.93 -1.62 21.84
N ALA A 46 17.62 -1.47 20.55
CA ALA A 46 16.27 -1.21 20.09
C ALA A 46 15.31 -2.40 20.36
N MET A 47 15.80 -3.64 20.21
CA MET A 47 15.04 -4.86 20.56
C MET A 47 14.81 -5.06 22.07
N GLN A 48 15.55 -4.37 22.94
CA GLN A 48 15.41 -4.42 24.41
C GLN A 48 14.54 -3.29 24.98
N ALA A 49 14.02 -2.39 24.13
CA ALA A 49 13.08 -1.36 24.59
C ALA A 49 11.78 -2.04 25.06
N PRO A 50 11.18 -1.56 26.17
CA PRO A 50 9.90 -2.10 26.61
C PRO A 50 8.86 -1.95 25.51
N PRO A 51 7.91 -2.89 25.40
CA PRO A 51 6.87 -2.83 24.36
C PRO A 51 6.11 -1.52 24.48
N ILE A 52 5.94 -0.84 23.35
CA ILE A 52 5.22 0.44 23.28
C ILE A 52 3.76 0.19 23.69
N ASP A 53 3.24 1.07 24.56
CA ASP A 53 1.84 1.06 24.94
C ASP A 53 0.94 1.38 23.73
N PHE A 54 -0.05 0.53 23.46
CA PHE A 54 -0.96 0.67 22.33
C PHE A 54 -1.78 1.96 22.39
N ASP A 55 -2.18 2.40 23.60
CA ASP A 55 -2.94 3.64 23.77
C ASP A 55 -2.09 4.86 23.39
N ARG A 56 -0.79 4.81 23.64
CA ARG A 56 0.14 5.83 23.17
C ARG A 56 0.28 5.83 21.64
N VAL A 57 0.27 4.65 21.00
CA VAL A 57 0.30 4.53 19.54
C VAL A 57 -0.95 5.16 18.93
N ARG A 58 -2.13 4.91 19.50
CA ARG A 58 -3.42 5.45 19.02
C ARG A 58 -3.42 6.97 18.91
N THR A 59 -2.72 7.68 19.82
CA THR A 59 -2.64 9.14 19.81
C THR A 59 -1.54 9.71 18.90
N ALA A 60 -0.75 8.85 18.25
CA ALA A 60 0.40 9.25 17.45
C ALA A 60 0.06 9.55 15.97
N PHE A 61 -1.16 10.00 15.67
CA PHE A 61 -1.60 10.32 14.31
C PHE A 61 -2.13 11.75 14.23
N ILE A 62 -2.03 12.35 13.03
CA ILE A 62 -2.48 13.71 12.74
C ILE A 62 -3.95 13.69 12.32
N GLY A 63 -4.74 14.62 12.84
CA GLY A 63 -6.14 14.84 12.46
C GLY A 63 -7.17 14.00 13.24
N LEU A 64 -6.78 13.33 14.32
CA LEU A 64 -7.71 12.62 15.20
C LEU A 64 -8.54 13.54 16.09
N ASP A 65 -8.03 14.73 16.35
CA ASP A 65 -8.63 15.76 17.20
C ASP A 65 -9.40 16.82 16.42
N THR A 66 -9.54 16.63 15.12
CA THR A 66 -10.30 17.54 14.25
C THR A 66 -11.80 17.47 14.59
N GLU A 67 -12.40 18.63 14.83
CA GLU A 67 -13.83 18.79 15.09
C GLU A 67 -14.53 19.41 13.88
N PHE A 68 -15.77 18.97 13.64
CA PHE A 68 -16.65 19.52 12.60
C PHE A 68 -17.96 19.98 13.20
N THR A 69 -18.58 21.00 12.60
CA THR A 69 -19.97 21.34 12.87
C THR A 69 -20.84 20.45 11.98
N LEU A 70 -21.71 19.66 12.57
CA LEU A 70 -22.60 18.72 11.90
C LEU A 70 -23.85 19.39 11.32
N ALA A 71 -24.63 18.66 10.53
CA ALA A 71 -25.84 19.16 9.88
C ALA A 71 -26.95 19.59 10.86
N ASP A 72 -26.91 19.11 12.09
CA ASP A 72 -27.80 19.50 13.19
C ASP A 72 -27.26 20.68 14.03
N GLY A 73 -26.10 21.22 13.66
CA GLY A 73 -25.42 22.33 14.34
C GLY A 73 -24.56 21.91 15.55
N GLN A 74 -24.52 20.64 15.89
CA GLN A 74 -23.63 20.16 16.96
C GLN A 74 -22.18 20.07 16.46
N LYS A 75 -21.23 20.20 17.39
CA LYS A 75 -19.82 19.90 17.11
C LYS A 75 -19.51 18.46 17.49
N ALA A 76 -18.84 17.75 16.60
CA ALA A 76 -18.38 16.41 16.84
C ALA A 76 -16.93 16.24 16.39
N ARG A 77 -16.19 15.42 17.15
CA ARG A 77 -14.87 14.95 16.75
C ARG A 77 -15.00 13.99 15.57
N ARG A 78 -14.09 14.10 14.62
CA ARG A 78 -13.98 13.19 13.50
C ARG A 78 -13.77 11.75 13.94
N ILE A 79 -14.56 10.82 13.42
CA ILE A 79 -14.34 9.38 13.50
C ILE A 79 -13.90 8.90 12.12
N TYR A 80 -12.63 8.50 11.98
CA TYR A 80 -12.06 8.13 10.69
C TYR A 80 -12.05 6.62 10.51
N LEU A 81 -12.97 6.11 9.69
CA LEU A 81 -13.14 4.71 9.32
C LEU A 81 -12.94 4.48 7.80
N ASP A 82 -12.00 5.21 7.19
CA ASP A 82 -11.67 5.06 5.75
C ASP A 82 -10.19 4.69 5.53
N SER A 83 -9.60 3.93 6.45
CA SER A 83 -8.18 3.54 6.44
C SER A 83 -7.79 2.71 5.22
N ALA A 84 -8.67 1.86 4.70
CA ALA A 84 -8.41 1.06 3.50
C ALA A 84 -8.29 1.91 2.21
N ALA A 85 -8.80 3.16 2.20
CA ALA A 85 -8.57 4.11 1.12
C ALA A 85 -7.22 4.81 1.29
N SER A 86 -6.97 5.40 2.46
CA SER A 86 -5.71 6.02 2.85
C SER A 86 -5.66 6.18 4.37
N ASN A 87 -4.52 5.94 4.99
CA ASN A 87 -4.36 6.13 6.43
C ASN A 87 -4.04 7.57 6.80
N LEU A 88 -4.37 7.96 8.05
CA LEU A 88 -3.91 9.21 8.63
C LEU A 88 -2.39 9.18 8.81
N MET A 89 -1.76 10.34 8.70
CA MET A 89 -0.31 10.46 8.82
C MET A 89 0.17 10.22 10.25
N SER A 90 1.17 9.35 10.42
CA SER A 90 1.84 9.20 11.72
C SER A 90 2.64 10.47 12.08
N LYS A 91 2.57 10.89 13.33
CA LYS A 91 3.39 12.01 13.83
C LYS A 91 4.88 11.71 13.70
N VAL A 92 5.28 10.42 13.77
CA VAL A 92 6.67 9.99 13.55
C VAL A 92 7.13 10.30 12.13
N ALA A 93 6.35 9.94 11.11
CA ALA A 93 6.67 10.27 9.72
C ALA A 93 6.80 11.79 9.52
N HIS A 94 5.80 12.54 9.99
CA HIS A 94 5.76 13.99 9.87
C HIS A 94 6.99 14.66 10.54
N ASP A 95 7.30 14.30 11.78
CA ASP A 95 8.41 14.91 12.51
C ASP A 95 9.77 14.59 11.90
N VAL A 96 9.95 13.34 11.40
CA VAL A 96 11.19 12.96 10.73
C VAL A 96 11.32 13.68 9.38
N GLN A 97 10.24 13.80 8.61
CA GLN A 97 10.23 14.59 7.37
C GLN A 97 10.60 16.05 7.62
N LEU A 98 10.00 16.71 8.63
CA LEU A 98 10.31 18.10 8.97
C LEU A 98 11.76 18.29 9.38
N ARG A 99 12.33 17.34 10.13
CA ARG A 99 13.76 17.38 10.51
C ARG A 99 14.67 17.21 9.30
N ALA A 100 14.35 16.28 8.41
CA ALA A 100 15.10 16.05 7.17
C ALA A 100 15.05 17.28 6.26
N LEU A 101 13.89 17.91 6.09
CA LEU A 101 13.70 19.10 5.25
C LEU A 101 14.55 20.30 5.67
N ARG A 102 14.96 20.41 6.95
CA ARG A 102 15.88 21.46 7.41
C ARG A 102 17.28 21.34 6.79
N HIS A 103 17.64 20.15 6.31
CA HIS A 103 18.92 19.83 5.70
C HIS A 103 18.76 19.37 4.26
N TYR A 104 17.60 19.62 3.66
CA TYR A 104 17.23 19.09 2.36
C TYR A 104 18.26 19.42 1.27
N ALA A 105 18.60 18.39 0.53
CA ALA A 105 19.39 18.45 -0.70
C ALA A 105 19.05 17.22 -1.55
N ASN A 106 19.40 17.24 -2.83
CA ASN A 106 19.24 16.06 -3.67
C ASN A 106 20.20 14.94 -3.23
N THR A 107 19.80 13.70 -3.47
CA THR A 107 20.62 12.49 -3.29
C THR A 107 21.70 12.36 -4.35
N HIS A 108 22.48 11.27 -4.33
CA HIS A 108 23.58 10.97 -5.27
C HIS A 108 24.80 11.90 -5.17
N SER A 109 24.97 12.60 -4.04
CA SER A 109 26.17 13.38 -3.76
C SER A 109 26.62 13.19 -2.31
N HIS A 110 27.94 13.06 -2.12
CA HIS A 110 28.56 12.95 -0.79
C HIS A 110 29.48 14.15 -0.47
N LEU A 111 29.44 15.21 -1.29
CA LEU A 111 30.39 16.32 -1.20
C LEU A 111 30.01 17.34 -0.13
N HIS A 112 28.74 17.66 0.03
CA HIS A 112 28.30 18.58 1.08
C HIS A 112 27.36 17.89 2.08
N PHE A 113 27.28 18.47 3.27
CA PHE A 113 26.59 17.87 4.43
C PHE A 113 25.15 17.46 4.14
N GLY A 114 24.33 18.35 3.57
CA GLY A 114 22.91 18.06 3.30
C GLY A 114 22.74 16.91 2.31
N ALA A 115 23.50 16.88 1.20
CA ALA A 115 23.40 15.80 0.23
C ALA A 115 23.80 14.44 0.82
N ARG A 116 24.88 14.42 1.63
CA ARG A 116 25.29 13.20 2.34
C ARG A 116 24.20 12.70 3.26
N LEU A 117 23.66 13.57 4.13
CA LEU A 117 22.61 13.22 5.06
C LEU A 117 21.35 12.70 4.35
N MET A 118 20.91 13.37 3.27
CA MET A 118 19.73 12.93 2.50
C MET A 118 19.98 11.59 1.82
N THR A 119 21.18 11.37 1.26
CA THR A 119 21.55 10.09 0.65
C THR A 119 21.56 8.96 1.68
N ASP A 120 22.15 9.19 2.85
CA ASP A 120 22.21 8.18 3.93
C ASP A 120 20.81 7.83 4.45
N LEU A 121 19.95 8.83 4.72
CA LEU A 121 18.57 8.61 5.16
C LEU A 121 17.70 7.93 4.08
N TYR A 122 17.95 8.23 2.81
CA TYR A 122 17.24 7.59 1.71
C TYR A 122 17.61 6.12 1.57
N HIS A 123 18.90 5.77 1.70
CA HIS A 123 19.35 4.38 1.77
C HIS A 123 18.79 3.65 3.01
N GLU A 124 18.79 4.31 4.18
CA GLU A 124 18.19 3.75 5.39
C GLU A 124 16.69 3.46 5.21
N ALA A 125 15.98 4.25 4.40
CA ALA A 125 14.58 3.99 4.07
C ALA A 125 14.42 2.69 3.23
N HIS A 126 15.32 2.39 2.28
CA HIS A 126 15.32 1.10 1.57
C HIS A 126 15.58 -0.08 2.51
N GLU A 127 16.57 0.07 3.41
CA GLU A 127 16.85 -0.96 4.42
C GLU A 127 15.65 -1.17 5.34
N ALA A 128 14.96 -0.11 5.75
CA ALA A 128 13.76 -0.21 6.58
C ALA A 128 12.63 -0.97 5.89
N VAL A 129 12.49 -0.84 4.57
CA VAL A 129 11.53 -1.62 3.79
C VAL A 129 11.90 -3.10 3.81
N LEU A 130 13.15 -3.45 3.50
CA LEU A 130 13.61 -4.84 3.49
C LEU A 130 13.50 -5.50 4.87
N ASP A 131 13.90 -4.79 5.93
CA ASP A 131 13.78 -5.25 7.31
C ASP A 131 12.30 -5.47 7.71
N PHE A 132 11.40 -4.59 7.26
CA PHE A 132 9.97 -4.64 7.59
C PHE A 132 9.27 -5.87 7.00
N VAL A 133 9.65 -6.28 5.80
CA VAL A 133 9.11 -7.48 5.15
C VAL A 133 9.99 -8.71 5.38
N ASP A 134 10.94 -8.64 6.32
CA ASP A 134 11.87 -9.74 6.64
C ASP A 134 12.53 -10.33 5.38
N ALA A 135 13.02 -9.46 4.49
CA ALA A 135 13.69 -9.82 3.25
C ALA A 135 15.21 -9.90 3.41
N SER A 136 15.83 -10.91 2.80
CA SER A 136 17.29 -10.99 2.69
C SER A 136 17.82 -9.82 1.83
N HIS A 137 18.69 -8.97 2.41
CA HIS A 137 19.31 -7.87 1.70
C HIS A 137 20.27 -8.32 0.58
N ASP A 138 20.70 -9.57 0.59
CA ASP A 138 21.54 -10.15 -0.47
C ASP A 138 20.69 -10.57 -1.68
N GLU A 139 19.48 -11.09 -1.45
CA GLU A 139 18.61 -11.64 -2.48
C GLU A 139 17.59 -10.62 -3.04
N TYR A 140 17.08 -9.73 -2.19
CA TYR A 140 16.03 -8.77 -2.53
C TYR A 140 16.57 -7.35 -2.63
N THR A 141 15.84 -6.53 -3.36
CA THR A 141 16.00 -5.07 -3.41
C THR A 141 14.67 -4.40 -3.16
N ALA A 142 14.69 -3.22 -2.52
CA ALA A 142 13.55 -2.34 -2.42
C ALA A 142 13.71 -1.20 -3.43
N ILE A 143 12.66 -0.88 -4.18
CA ILE A 143 12.65 0.18 -5.20
C ILE A 143 11.47 1.10 -4.91
N PHE A 144 11.73 2.39 -4.77
CA PHE A 144 10.69 3.40 -4.66
C PHE A 144 10.18 3.83 -6.03
N CYS A 145 8.87 3.98 -6.15
CA CYS A 145 8.22 4.35 -7.40
C CYS A 145 7.06 5.32 -7.19
N GLY A 146 6.52 5.89 -8.27
CA GLY A 146 5.58 7.00 -8.23
C GLY A 146 4.29 6.76 -7.44
N ASN A 147 3.17 6.61 -8.11
CA ASN A 147 1.81 6.64 -7.53
C ASN A 147 1.44 5.35 -6.77
N GLY A 148 2.04 5.12 -5.59
CA GLY A 148 1.73 3.98 -4.73
C GLY A 148 1.92 2.63 -5.45
N VAL A 149 1.20 1.62 -4.98
CA VAL A 149 1.25 0.25 -5.53
C VAL A 149 0.85 0.17 -7.02
N THR A 150 0.03 1.10 -7.50
CA THR A 150 -0.36 1.13 -8.92
C THR A 150 0.84 1.31 -9.83
N SER A 151 1.76 2.22 -9.50
CA SER A 151 3.01 2.40 -10.24
C SER A 151 3.90 1.16 -10.14
N ALA A 152 3.99 0.58 -8.95
CA ALA A 152 4.76 -0.63 -8.68
C ALA A 152 4.31 -1.80 -9.57
N LEU A 153 3.01 -2.11 -9.56
CA LEU A 153 2.45 -3.25 -10.31
C LEU A 153 2.50 -3.06 -11.83
N ASN A 154 2.39 -1.82 -12.33
CA ASN A 154 2.61 -1.55 -13.77
C ASN A 154 4.06 -1.88 -14.18
N ARG A 155 5.05 -1.47 -13.36
CA ARG A 155 6.47 -1.80 -13.60
C ARG A 155 6.73 -3.30 -13.53
N VAL A 156 6.19 -3.98 -12.51
CA VAL A 156 6.33 -5.43 -12.32
C VAL A 156 5.72 -6.20 -13.48
N ALA A 157 4.51 -5.87 -13.91
CA ALA A 157 3.84 -6.54 -15.03
C ALA A 157 4.66 -6.41 -16.33
N GLN A 158 5.21 -5.23 -16.62
CA GLN A 158 6.07 -5.00 -17.77
C GLN A 158 7.39 -5.79 -17.66
N LEU A 159 8.05 -5.75 -16.49
CA LEU A 159 9.30 -6.47 -16.23
C LEU A 159 9.13 -7.97 -16.47
N LEU A 160 8.12 -8.58 -15.86
CA LEU A 160 7.91 -10.03 -15.95
C LEU A 160 7.49 -10.50 -17.36
N ALA A 161 6.73 -9.68 -18.09
CA ALA A 161 6.40 -9.96 -19.47
C ALA A 161 7.63 -9.91 -20.40
N SER A 162 8.54 -8.95 -20.18
CA SER A 162 9.78 -8.83 -20.94
C SER A 162 10.84 -9.88 -20.55
N LYS A 163 10.91 -10.24 -19.28
CA LYS A 163 11.87 -11.22 -18.75
C LYS A 163 11.59 -12.65 -19.19
N ARG A 164 10.32 -13.01 -19.40
CA ARG A 164 9.87 -14.36 -19.76
C ARG A 164 8.94 -14.31 -20.99
N PRO A 165 9.41 -13.86 -22.15
CA PRO A 165 8.57 -13.61 -23.33
C PRO A 165 7.90 -14.88 -23.88
N ASP A 166 8.46 -16.06 -23.61
CA ASP A 166 7.93 -17.35 -24.02
C ASP A 166 6.70 -17.78 -23.19
N ARG A 167 6.50 -17.18 -22.01
CA ARG A 167 5.39 -17.48 -21.10
C ARG A 167 4.39 -16.34 -21.08
N GLY A 168 3.15 -16.59 -21.47
CA GLY A 168 2.14 -15.54 -21.68
C GLY A 168 0.92 -15.61 -20.78
N THR A 169 0.73 -16.70 -20.05
CA THR A 169 -0.41 -16.85 -19.14
C THR A 169 -0.10 -16.24 -17.78
N VAL A 170 -1.01 -15.40 -17.30
CA VAL A 170 -0.99 -14.85 -15.93
C VAL A 170 -2.27 -15.26 -15.22
N ILE A 171 -2.14 -15.74 -13.99
CA ILE A 171 -3.26 -16.10 -13.12
C ILE A 171 -3.40 -15.01 -12.06
N THR A 172 -4.62 -14.55 -11.82
CA THR A 172 -4.98 -13.60 -10.77
C THR A 172 -6.28 -14.00 -10.10
N THR A 173 -6.85 -13.19 -9.19
CA THR A 173 -8.09 -13.52 -8.51
C THR A 173 -9.23 -12.58 -8.86
N MET A 174 -10.47 -12.97 -8.55
CA MET A 174 -11.63 -12.08 -8.63
C MET A 174 -11.67 -11.04 -7.51
N MET A 175 -10.81 -11.15 -6.48
CA MET A 175 -10.73 -10.19 -5.35
C MET A 175 -9.82 -8.99 -5.60
N GLU A 176 -9.16 -8.92 -6.76
CA GLU A 176 -8.11 -7.93 -6.98
C GLU A 176 -8.62 -6.49 -7.02
N HIS A 177 -7.84 -5.60 -6.43
CA HIS A 177 -7.91 -4.19 -6.75
C HIS A 177 -7.51 -3.98 -8.22
N HIS A 178 -8.10 -3.00 -8.91
CA HIS A 178 -7.79 -2.70 -10.32
C HIS A 178 -6.28 -2.51 -10.57
N ALA A 179 -5.52 -2.05 -9.56
CA ALA A 179 -4.07 -1.91 -9.66
C ALA A 179 -3.32 -3.23 -9.84
N ASN A 180 -3.87 -4.35 -9.32
CA ASN A 180 -3.29 -5.69 -9.45
C ASN A 180 -4.03 -6.57 -10.49
N ASP A 181 -4.90 -5.99 -11.28
CA ASP A 181 -5.60 -6.68 -12.37
C ASP A 181 -5.25 -6.07 -13.74
N LEU A 182 -5.50 -4.76 -13.91
CA LEU A 182 -5.40 -4.10 -15.22
C LEU A 182 -3.98 -4.08 -15.82
N PRO A 183 -2.89 -3.85 -15.05
CA PRO A 183 -1.55 -3.93 -15.61
C PRO A 183 -1.22 -5.31 -16.18
N HIS A 184 -1.65 -6.37 -15.48
CA HIS A 184 -1.42 -7.74 -15.93
C HIS A 184 -2.21 -8.06 -17.21
N ARG A 185 -3.47 -7.62 -17.31
CA ARG A 185 -4.26 -7.73 -18.57
C ARG A 185 -3.58 -7.06 -19.76
N ARG A 186 -2.87 -5.95 -19.52
CA ARG A 186 -2.18 -5.20 -20.57
C ARG A 186 -0.98 -5.96 -21.15
N HIS A 187 -0.30 -6.76 -20.34
CA HIS A 187 0.98 -7.39 -20.70
C HIS A 187 0.88 -8.91 -20.90
N ALA A 188 -0.14 -9.57 -20.36
CA ALA A 188 -0.36 -11.00 -20.56
C ALA A 188 -0.98 -11.32 -21.93
N ARG A 189 -0.62 -12.45 -22.53
CA ARG A 189 -1.33 -13.01 -23.68
C ARG A 189 -2.65 -13.65 -23.28
N LYS A 190 -2.71 -14.22 -22.05
CA LYS A 190 -3.90 -14.86 -21.50
C LYS A 190 -4.00 -14.54 -20.01
N MET A 191 -5.18 -14.11 -19.58
CA MET A 191 -5.51 -13.93 -18.17
C MET A 191 -6.46 -15.02 -17.70
N VAL A 192 -6.21 -15.54 -16.51
CA VAL A 192 -7.10 -16.46 -15.81
C VAL A 192 -7.43 -15.85 -14.43
N HIS A 193 -8.71 -15.66 -14.17
CA HIS A 193 -9.19 -15.16 -12.86
C HIS A 193 -9.68 -16.33 -12.02
N ILE A 194 -9.10 -16.51 -10.84
CA ILE A 194 -9.54 -17.52 -9.87
C ILE A 194 -10.88 -17.04 -9.29
N PRO A 195 -11.94 -17.86 -9.33
CA PRO A 195 -13.21 -17.50 -8.74
C PRO A 195 -13.16 -17.43 -7.23
N LEU A 196 -14.22 -16.87 -6.66
CA LEU A 196 -14.44 -16.78 -5.23
C LEU A 196 -14.88 -18.14 -4.67
N ALA A 197 -14.46 -18.47 -3.46
CA ALA A 197 -15.02 -19.54 -2.67
C ALA A 197 -16.17 -18.97 -1.81
N TRP A 198 -17.28 -19.69 -1.77
CA TRP A 198 -18.47 -19.32 -1.00
C TRP A 198 -18.71 -20.33 0.11
N ASP A 199 -19.30 -19.90 1.22
CA ASP A 199 -19.78 -20.79 2.25
C ASP A 199 -21.23 -21.27 1.96
N ASP A 200 -21.74 -22.16 2.81
CA ASP A 200 -23.08 -22.75 2.65
C ASP A 200 -24.21 -21.71 2.83
N THR A 201 -23.91 -20.51 3.33
CA THR A 201 -24.86 -19.40 3.48
C THR A 201 -24.82 -18.43 2.30
N GLY A 202 -23.96 -18.67 1.30
CA GLY A 202 -23.75 -17.77 0.16
C GLY A 202 -22.89 -16.56 0.47
N GLN A 203 -22.13 -16.59 1.58
CA GLN A 203 -21.15 -15.55 1.90
C GLN A 203 -19.77 -15.92 1.37
N VAL A 204 -19.04 -14.92 0.89
CA VAL A 204 -17.69 -15.14 0.37
C VAL A 204 -16.71 -15.48 1.50
N ARG A 205 -15.85 -16.47 1.26
CA ARG A 205 -14.76 -16.86 2.16
C ARG A 205 -13.42 -16.29 1.69
N ALA A 206 -12.96 -16.74 0.53
CA ALA A 206 -11.66 -16.37 -0.04
C ALA A 206 -11.63 -16.74 -1.53
N ILE A 207 -10.47 -17.17 -2.03
CA ILE A 207 -10.29 -17.72 -3.38
C ILE A 207 -10.46 -19.25 -3.40
N ASP A 208 -10.86 -19.80 -4.55
CA ASP A 208 -10.90 -21.25 -4.77
C ASP A 208 -9.50 -21.80 -5.10
N LEU A 209 -8.80 -22.33 -4.09
CA LEU A 209 -7.47 -22.94 -4.26
C LEU A 209 -7.52 -24.18 -5.15
N SER A 210 -8.63 -24.91 -5.18
CA SER A 210 -8.77 -26.08 -6.05
C SER A 210 -8.84 -25.66 -7.53
N PHE A 211 -9.50 -24.54 -7.80
CA PHE A 211 -9.48 -23.94 -9.14
C PHE A 211 -8.10 -23.41 -9.51
N LEU A 212 -7.40 -22.76 -8.56
CA LEU A 212 -6.01 -22.31 -8.78
C LEU A 212 -5.13 -23.47 -9.25
N LYS A 213 -5.17 -24.60 -8.54
CA LYS A 213 -4.40 -25.80 -8.90
C LYS A 213 -4.71 -26.26 -10.33
N ARG A 214 -5.99 -26.40 -10.69
CA ARG A 214 -6.40 -26.78 -12.05
C ARG A 214 -5.98 -25.75 -13.10
N ALA A 215 -6.05 -24.45 -12.77
CA ALA A 215 -5.64 -23.38 -13.68
C ALA A 215 -4.13 -23.39 -13.94
N ILE A 216 -3.32 -23.67 -12.94
CA ILE A 216 -1.86 -23.85 -13.05
C ILE A 216 -1.56 -25.05 -13.94
N GLU A 217 -2.20 -26.21 -13.68
CA GLU A 217 -2.04 -27.42 -14.49
C GLU A 217 -2.43 -27.18 -15.97
N ALA A 218 -3.54 -26.47 -16.21
CA ALA A 218 -4.01 -26.15 -17.56
C ALA A 218 -3.15 -25.12 -18.30
N ALA A 219 -2.44 -24.24 -17.59
CA ALA A 219 -1.51 -23.27 -18.17
C ALA A 219 -0.18 -23.94 -18.56
N GLY A 220 0.26 -24.95 -17.78
CA GLY A 220 1.51 -25.65 -18.03
C GLY A 220 2.71 -24.72 -18.20
N ASP A 221 3.54 -24.99 -19.20
CA ASP A 221 4.76 -24.21 -19.48
C ASP A 221 4.50 -22.77 -19.92
N ASP A 222 3.27 -22.42 -20.32
CA ASP A 222 2.91 -21.03 -20.67
C ASP A 222 2.66 -20.15 -19.45
N LEU A 223 2.58 -20.71 -18.22
CA LEU A 223 2.39 -19.95 -17.00
C LEU A 223 3.60 -19.09 -16.69
N ASN A 224 3.43 -17.76 -16.71
CA ASN A 224 4.47 -16.81 -16.36
C ASN A 224 4.53 -16.59 -14.84
N TYR A 225 3.43 -16.07 -14.27
CA TYR A 225 3.33 -15.81 -12.85
C TYR A 225 1.89 -15.83 -12.34
N VAL A 226 1.76 -15.92 -11.02
CA VAL A 226 0.51 -15.71 -10.29
C VAL A 226 0.59 -14.37 -9.58
N ALA A 227 -0.39 -13.49 -9.79
CA ALA A 227 -0.49 -12.18 -9.14
C ALA A 227 -1.71 -12.14 -8.23
N ILE A 228 -1.51 -11.92 -6.92
CA ILE A 228 -2.57 -11.97 -5.92
C ILE A 228 -2.50 -10.80 -4.95
N THR A 229 -3.65 -10.35 -4.46
CA THR A 229 -3.71 -9.47 -3.29
C THR A 229 -3.49 -10.27 -2.01
N ALA A 230 -2.69 -9.75 -1.09
CA ALA A 230 -2.50 -10.37 0.23
C ALA A 230 -3.75 -10.26 1.11
N ALA A 231 -4.50 -9.17 0.95
CA ALA A 231 -5.79 -8.99 1.61
C ALA A 231 -6.71 -8.12 0.74
N SER A 232 -7.98 -8.50 0.68
CA SER A 232 -8.99 -7.76 -0.08
C SER A 232 -9.27 -6.39 0.53
N ASN A 233 -9.29 -5.37 -0.30
CA ASN A 233 -9.75 -4.03 0.10
C ASN A 233 -11.27 -3.90 0.19
N VAL A 234 -12.03 -4.95 -0.15
CA VAL A 234 -13.51 -4.96 -0.08
C VAL A 234 -13.99 -5.63 1.19
N THR A 235 -13.64 -6.89 1.43
CA THR A 235 -14.09 -7.66 2.59
C THR A 235 -13.04 -7.81 3.68
N GLY A 236 -11.80 -7.41 3.39
CA GLY A 236 -10.66 -7.66 4.26
C GLY A 236 -10.12 -9.10 4.20
N ALA A 237 -10.74 -9.98 3.41
CA ALA A 237 -10.34 -11.39 3.28
C ALA A 237 -8.83 -11.54 3.05
N VAL A 238 -8.18 -12.33 3.89
CA VAL A 238 -6.75 -12.64 3.78
C VAL A 238 -6.56 -13.79 2.79
N THR A 239 -5.62 -13.64 1.88
CA THR A 239 -5.27 -14.69 0.91
C THR A 239 -4.24 -15.64 1.53
N PRO A 240 -4.39 -16.96 1.38
CA PRO A 240 -3.41 -17.95 1.85
C PRO A 240 -2.17 -17.95 0.93
N ILE A 241 -1.26 -16.99 1.18
CA ILE A 241 -0.10 -16.72 0.31
C ILE A 241 0.83 -17.94 0.23
N ASP A 242 1.08 -18.61 1.34
CA ASP A 242 2.01 -19.75 1.40
C ASP A 242 1.57 -20.89 0.49
N GLU A 243 0.27 -21.20 0.47
CA GLU A 243 -0.31 -22.23 -0.39
C GLU A 243 -0.25 -21.81 -1.87
N VAL A 244 -0.50 -20.56 -2.17
CA VAL A 244 -0.39 -20.03 -3.55
C VAL A 244 1.05 -20.09 -4.03
N VAL A 245 2.00 -19.68 -3.20
CA VAL A 245 3.44 -19.76 -3.52
C VAL A 245 3.86 -21.20 -3.76
N ALA A 246 3.48 -22.13 -2.89
CA ALA A 246 3.82 -23.54 -3.04
C ALA A 246 3.29 -24.13 -4.36
N LEU A 247 2.03 -23.83 -4.72
CA LEU A 247 1.43 -24.30 -5.97
C LEU A 247 2.12 -23.69 -7.20
N ALA A 248 2.39 -22.39 -7.20
CA ALA A 248 3.03 -21.69 -8.31
C ALA A 248 4.49 -22.16 -8.50
N ARG A 249 5.24 -22.31 -7.42
CA ARG A 249 6.63 -22.80 -7.44
C ARG A 249 6.75 -24.21 -8.01
N ALA A 250 5.85 -25.11 -7.63
CA ALA A 250 5.82 -26.47 -8.17
C ALA A 250 5.67 -26.50 -9.71
N ALA A 251 5.09 -25.46 -10.30
CA ALA A 251 4.95 -25.28 -11.75
C ALA A 251 6.05 -24.37 -12.36
N GLY A 252 7.06 -23.94 -11.61
CA GLY A 252 8.10 -23.03 -12.06
C GLY A 252 7.59 -21.61 -12.40
N ALA A 253 6.46 -21.21 -11.85
CA ALA A 253 5.89 -19.87 -11.98
C ALA A 253 6.39 -18.93 -10.90
N LEU A 254 6.44 -17.63 -11.21
CA LEU A 254 6.74 -16.57 -10.25
C LEU A 254 5.47 -16.17 -9.49
N VAL A 255 5.65 -15.50 -8.32
CA VAL A 255 4.55 -15.00 -7.51
C VAL A 255 4.74 -13.51 -7.22
N VAL A 256 3.70 -12.73 -7.54
CA VAL A 256 3.60 -11.29 -7.24
C VAL A 256 2.49 -11.09 -6.21
N VAL A 257 2.81 -10.40 -5.12
CA VAL A 257 1.87 -10.10 -4.04
C VAL A 257 1.62 -8.61 -3.97
N ASP A 258 0.37 -8.20 -4.13
CA ASP A 258 -0.11 -6.87 -3.77
C ASP A 258 -0.40 -6.84 -2.27
N ALA A 259 0.51 -6.28 -1.50
CA ALA A 259 0.39 -6.13 -0.05
C ALA A 259 -0.09 -4.73 0.37
N ALA A 260 -0.70 -3.95 -0.53
CA ALA A 260 -1.13 -2.59 -0.24
C ALA A 260 -2.09 -2.50 0.95
N GLN A 261 -2.96 -3.50 1.12
CA GLN A 261 -3.90 -3.53 2.25
C GLN A 261 -3.33 -4.24 3.47
N SER A 262 -2.55 -5.31 3.29
CA SER A 262 -2.08 -6.14 4.40
C SER A 262 -0.90 -5.55 5.16
N ALA A 263 -0.04 -4.76 4.51
CA ALA A 263 1.24 -4.32 5.07
C ALA A 263 1.13 -3.52 6.37
N ALA A 264 0.06 -2.75 6.58
CA ALA A 264 -0.16 -2.01 7.81
C ALA A 264 -0.83 -2.83 8.93
N HIS A 265 -1.30 -4.05 8.63
CA HIS A 265 -2.25 -4.83 9.41
C HIS A 265 -1.71 -6.20 9.84
N HIS A 266 -0.95 -6.86 8.97
CA HIS A 266 -0.39 -8.19 9.21
C HIS A 266 1.13 -8.21 9.01
N PRO A 267 1.85 -9.07 9.75
CA PRO A 267 3.26 -9.28 9.48
C PRO A 267 3.45 -9.85 8.06
N LEU A 268 4.48 -9.36 7.39
CA LEU A 268 4.93 -9.88 6.10
C LEU A 268 6.34 -10.44 6.29
N SER A 269 6.60 -11.67 5.83
CA SER A 269 7.94 -12.26 5.89
C SER A 269 8.33 -12.85 4.54
N LEU A 270 9.51 -12.48 4.07
CA LEU A 270 10.18 -13.08 2.92
C LEU A 270 11.28 -14.07 3.36
N GLY A 271 11.22 -14.51 4.61
CA GLY A 271 11.94 -15.64 5.14
C GLY A 271 13.39 -15.40 5.55
N ALA A 272 13.89 -14.17 5.62
CA ALA A 272 15.27 -13.89 6.04
C ALA A 272 15.59 -14.38 7.47
N SER A 273 14.59 -14.32 8.36
CA SER A 273 14.71 -14.78 9.75
C SER A 273 14.48 -16.28 9.93
N ALA A 274 14.00 -16.99 8.90
CA ALA A 274 13.79 -18.43 8.97
C ALA A 274 15.14 -19.17 8.97
N PRO A 275 15.24 -20.34 9.62
CA PRO A 275 16.44 -21.18 9.51
C PRO A 275 16.73 -21.44 8.02
N SER A 276 18.00 -21.30 7.63
CA SER A 276 18.47 -21.47 6.25
C SER A 276 18.31 -22.92 5.77
N SER A 277 17.08 -23.32 5.48
CA SER A 277 16.76 -24.53 4.72
C SER A 277 16.34 -24.10 3.32
N GLU A 278 16.70 -24.87 2.29
CA GLU A 278 16.25 -24.65 0.91
C GLU A 278 14.70 -24.54 0.84
N GLU A 279 13.99 -25.20 1.77
CA GLU A 279 12.53 -25.13 1.89
C GLU A 279 11.97 -23.74 2.30
N SER A 280 12.74 -22.92 3.05
CA SER A 280 12.24 -21.61 3.49
C SER A 280 12.35 -20.55 2.39
N ALA A 281 13.41 -20.61 1.57
CA ALA A 281 13.59 -19.73 0.41
C ALA A 281 12.56 -20.02 -0.70
N ASP A 282 12.09 -21.26 -0.79
CA ASP A 282 11.10 -21.70 -1.79
C ASP A 282 9.66 -21.26 -1.47
N ARG A 283 9.40 -20.79 -0.25
CA ARG A 283 8.06 -20.34 0.20
C ARG A 283 7.82 -18.84 0.09
N ALA A 284 8.84 -18.04 -0.24
CA ALA A 284 8.71 -16.60 -0.33
C ALA A 284 8.26 -16.16 -1.74
N PRO A 285 7.37 -15.14 -1.85
CA PRO A 285 7.05 -14.49 -3.13
C PRO A 285 8.28 -13.92 -3.82
N ASP A 286 8.24 -13.81 -5.14
CA ASP A 286 9.31 -13.19 -5.92
C ASP A 286 9.26 -11.67 -5.86
N VAL A 287 8.04 -11.13 -5.77
CA VAL A 287 7.76 -9.70 -5.71
C VAL A 287 6.66 -9.42 -4.70
N VAL A 288 6.87 -8.41 -3.85
CA VAL A 288 5.87 -7.82 -2.97
C VAL A 288 5.77 -6.33 -3.25
N CYS A 289 4.56 -5.80 -3.45
CA CYS A 289 4.32 -4.38 -3.70
C CYS A 289 3.58 -3.74 -2.52
N LEU A 290 4.07 -2.57 -2.06
CA LEU A 290 3.54 -1.83 -0.93
C LEU A 290 3.07 -0.43 -1.33
N SER A 291 2.18 0.17 -0.54
CA SER A 291 1.69 1.53 -0.76
C SER A 291 1.79 2.35 0.52
N GLY A 292 2.76 3.26 0.59
CA GLY A 292 3.10 3.95 1.83
C GLY A 292 1.97 4.82 2.40
N HIS A 293 1.08 5.38 1.54
CA HIS A 293 -0.08 6.14 2.06
C HIS A 293 -1.09 5.26 2.82
N LYS A 294 -1.05 3.95 2.62
CA LYS A 294 -1.81 2.96 3.41
C LYS A 294 -1.00 2.41 4.60
N ILE A 295 0.26 2.82 4.73
CA ILE A 295 1.13 2.53 5.86
C ILE A 295 1.41 3.84 6.62
N TYR A 296 0.35 4.55 6.98
CA TYR A 296 0.37 5.77 7.79
C TYR A 296 1.33 6.87 7.33
N THR A 297 1.66 6.91 6.01
CA THR A 297 2.56 7.92 5.45
C THR A 297 2.01 8.50 4.14
N PRO A 298 0.92 9.31 4.20
CA PRO A 298 0.44 10.06 3.04
C PRO A 298 1.56 10.85 2.37
N GLY A 299 1.56 10.88 1.03
CA GLY A 299 2.59 11.56 0.24
C GLY A 299 3.88 10.75 0.05
N SER A 300 3.98 9.52 0.57
CA SER A 300 5.12 8.63 0.33
C SER A 300 5.03 7.89 -1.01
N PRO A 301 6.16 7.35 -1.53
CA PRO A 301 6.17 6.57 -2.76
C PRO A 301 5.46 5.21 -2.60
N GLY A 302 5.17 4.56 -3.74
CA GLY A 302 4.97 3.13 -3.80
C GLY A 302 6.30 2.38 -3.67
N VAL A 303 6.24 1.09 -3.36
CA VAL A 303 7.43 0.27 -3.14
C VAL A 303 7.29 -1.07 -3.86
N ILE A 304 8.36 -1.47 -4.54
CA ILE A 304 8.57 -2.82 -5.03
C ILE A 304 9.66 -3.45 -4.16
N VAL A 305 9.37 -4.59 -3.55
CA VAL A 305 10.38 -5.49 -2.99
C VAL A 305 10.45 -6.69 -3.91
N ALA A 306 11.59 -6.94 -4.55
CA ALA A 306 11.71 -7.99 -5.55
C ALA A 306 13.07 -8.67 -5.52
N ARG A 307 13.12 -9.94 -5.96
CA ARG A 307 14.38 -10.68 -6.12
C ARG A 307 15.27 -9.99 -7.15
N LYS A 308 16.53 -9.73 -6.80
CA LYS A 308 17.50 -9.00 -7.64
C LYS A 308 17.70 -9.60 -9.02
N HIS A 309 17.70 -10.94 -9.13
CA HIS A 309 17.90 -11.64 -10.40
C HIS A 309 16.83 -11.35 -11.45
N LEU A 310 15.65 -10.86 -11.05
CA LEU A 310 14.60 -10.47 -11.99
C LEU A 310 15.01 -9.27 -12.85
N PHE A 311 15.90 -8.43 -12.36
CA PHE A 311 16.39 -7.25 -13.07
C PHE A 311 17.63 -7.51 -13.93
N GLU A 312 18.26 -8.68 -13.80
CA GLU A 312 19.45 -9.03 -14.60
C GLU A 312 19.11 -9.12 -16.09
N GLY A 313 19.79 -8.35 -16.91
CA GLY A 313 19.55 -8.27 -18.36
C GLY A 313 18.22 -7.66 -18.78
N ALA A 314 17.41 -7.14 -17.84
CA ALA A 314 16.19 -6.40 -18.16
C ALA A 314 16.52 -4.92 -18.40
N GLU A 315 15.75 -4.27 -19.29
CA GLU A 315 15.79 -2.83 -19.45
C GLU A 315 15.08 -2.14 -18.27
N PRO A 316 15.58 -1.01 -17.73
CA PRO A 316 14.86 -0.23 -16.74
C PRO A 316 13.50 0.21 -17.24
N HIS A 317 12.52 0.30 -16.36
CA HIS A 317 11.17 0.77 -16.72
C HIS A 317 11.17 2.19 -17.28
N GLU A 318 12.00 3.06 -16.71
CA GLU A 318 12.20 4.45 -17.12
C GLU A 318 13.70 4.73 -17.27
N VAL A 319 14.04 5.61 -18.21
CA VAL A 319 15.43 6.06 -18.41
C VAL A 319 15.54 7.58 -18.25
N GLY A 320 16.65 8.03 -17.69
CA GLY A 320 16.90 9.47 -17.45
C GLY A 320 18.08 9.73 -16.53
N GLY A 321 18.09 10.89 -15.90
CA GLY A 321 19.15 11.28 -14.96
C GLY A 321 19.18 10.38 -13.72
N GLY A 322 20.36 10.22 -13.13
CA GLY A 322 20.58 9.44 -11.91
C GLY A 322 20.96 7.97 -12.15
N ILE A 323 20.51 7.36 -13.25
CA ILE A 323 20.71 5.93 -13.51
C ILE A 323 21.78 5.63 -14.58
N VAL A 324 22.42 6.63 -15.14
CA VAL A 324 23.37 6.46 -16.23
C VAL A 324 24.83 6.59 -15.75
N SER A 325 25.68 5.68 -16.23
CA SER A 325 27.13 5.75 -16.02
C SER A 325 27.84 6.46 -17.15
N PHE A 326 27.25 6.50 -18.35
CA PHE A 326 27.78 7.16 -19.52
C PHE A 326 26.67 7.60 -20.47
N VAL A 327 26.76 8.78 -21.06
CA VAL A 327 25.87 9.28 -22.12
C VAL A 327 26.68 10.11 -23.11
N ASP A 328 26.54 9.84 -24.42
CA ASP A 328 26.95 10.71 -25.50
C ASP A 328 25.80 10.97 -26.48
N ALA A 329 26.06 11.51 -27.67
CA ALA A 329 25.02 11.84 -28.64
C ALA A 329 24.27 10.61 -29.21
N ASP A 330 24.92 9.46 -29.22
CA ASP A 330 24.47 8.30 -29.97
C ASP A 330 24.07 7.11 -29.06
N ARG A 331 24.57 7.09 -27.80
CA ARG A 331 24.39 5.97 -26.90
C ARG A 331 24.44 6.38 -25.43
N PHE A 332 23.87 5.54 -24.56
CA PHE A 332 24.01 5.64 -23.11
C PHE A 332 24.21 4.26 -22.48
N THR A 333 24.73 4.26 -21.26
CA THR A 333 24.91 3.06 -20.45
C THR A 333 24.28 3.29 -19.08
N VAL A 334 23.42 2.38 -18.66
CA VAL A 334 22.77 2.40 -17.35
C VAL A 334 23.70 1.80 -16.31
N VAL A 335 23.61 2.25 -15.05
CA VAL A 335 24.31 1.61 -13.93
C VAL A 335 23.70 0.24 -13.63
N ASP A 336 24.52 -0.71 -13.16
CA ASP A 336 24.02 -2.06 -12.82
C ASP A 336 23.50 -2.16 -11.39
N LYS A 337 23.86 -1.18 -10.54
CA LYS A 337 23.58 -1.23 -9.10
C LYS A 337 22.10 -1.03 -8.79
N LEU A 338 21.46 -1.97 -8.13
CA LEU A 338 20.14 -1.83 -7.54
C LEU A 338 20.20 -1.18 -6.14
N PRO A 339 19.20 -0.37 -5.76
CA PRO A 339 18.03 0.05 -6.54
C PRO A 339 18.29 1.17 -7.54
N ASP A 340 19.49 1.79 -7.55
CA ASP A 340 19.83 3.03 -8.25
C ASP A 340 19.41 2.99 -9.74
N ARG A 341 19.59 1.85 -10.44
CA ARG A 341 19.22 1.71 -11.86
C ARG A 341 17.72 1.80 -12.14
N GLU A 342 16.88 1.60 -11.13
CA GLU A 342 15.42 1.57 -11.27
C GLU A 342 14.75 2.85 -10.73
N GLU A 343 15.50 3.79 -10.16
CA GLU A 343 14.99 5.02 -9.56
C GLU A 343 15.46 6.26 -10.30
N THR A 344 14.83 6.50 -11.44
CA THR A 344 15.20 7.58 -12.37
C THR A 344 14.76 8.95 -11.86
N GLY A 345 15.65 9.95 -12.05
CA GLY A 345 15.37 11.34 -11.66
C GLY A 345 15.52 11.61 -10.18
N THR A 346 15.02 12.77 -9.72
CA THR A 346 15.01 13.09 -8.29
C THR A 346 13.83 12.39 -7.63
N PRO A 347 14.07 11.44 -6.69
CA PRO A 347 12.99 10.68 -6.08
C PRO A 347 12.22 11.51 -5.05
N ASN A 348 11.12 10.96 -4.55
CA ASN A 348 10.38 11.53 -3.42
C ASN A 348 11.13 11.28 -2.10
N ILE A 349 12.25 11.99 -1.92
CA ILE A 349 13.16 11.81 -0.78
C ILE A 349 12.44 11.96 0.58
N PRO A 350 11.69 13.07 0.85
CA PRO A 350 11.02 13.23 2.13
C PRO A 350 9.95 12.16 2.37
N GLY A 351 9.21 11.78 1.33
CA GLY A 351 8.19 10.73 1.43
C GLY A 351 8.78 9.36 1.75
N ALA A 352 9.91 8.99 1.14
CA ALA A 352 10.60 7.74 1.42
C ALA A 352 11.18 7.71 2.85
N ILE A 353 11.81 8.80 3.30
CA ILE A 353 12.33 8.92 4.67
C ILE A 353 11.19 8.81 5.70
N GLY A 354 10.05 9.47 5.47
CA GLY A 354 8.88 9.36 6.32
C GLY A 354 8.33 7.94 6.37
N LEU A 355 8.27 7.25 5.23
CA LEU A 355 7.87 5.85 5.16
C LEU A 355 8.82 4.96 5.96
N GLY A 356 10.14 5.08 5.76
CA GLY A 356 11.14 4.33 6.53
C GLY A 356 10.97 4.51 8.05
N ALA A 357 10.73 5.75 8.50
CA ALA A 357 10.47 6.05 9.91
C ALA A 357 9.19 5.37 10.42
N THR A 358 8.11 5.36 9.64
CA THR A 358 6.86 4.67 10.01
C THR A 358 7.04 3.15 10.06
N LEU A 359 7.76 2.55 9.10
CA LEU A 359 8.05 1.11 9.11
C LEU A 359 8.85 0.73 10.36
N ARG A 360 9.85 1.52 10.74
CA ARG A 360 10.59 1.33 12.00
C ARG A 360 9.67 1.45 13.22
N MET A 361 8.74 2.40 13.24
CA MET A 361 7.72 2.53 14.29
C MET A 361 6.86 1.26 14.39
N LEU A 362 6.34 0.77 13.27
CA LEU A 362 5.51 -0.45 13.23
C LEU A 362 6.28 -1.69 13.72
N MET A 363 7.54 -1.85 13.32
CA MET A 363 8.41 -2.92 13.84
C MET A 363 8.61 -2.82 15.36
N HIS A 364 8.73 -1.62 15.93
CA HIS A 364 8.82 -1.42 17.37
C HIS A 364 7.51 -1.70 18.11
N VAL A 365 6.37 -1.39 17.50
CA VAL A 365 5.04 -1.79 18.03
C VAL A 365 4.90 -3.31 18.02
N GLY A 366 5.41 -3.95 16.99
CA GLY A 366 5.32 -5.37 16.72
C GLY A 366 4.10 -5.73 15.90
N MET A 367 4.30 -6.17 14.67
CA MET A 367 3.21 -6.46 13.73
C MET A 367 2.28 -7.59 14.21
N ASP A 368 2.78 -8.57 14.96
CA ASP A 368 1.92 -9.61 15.59
C ASP A 368 0.94 -9.02 16.61
N ARG A 369 1.35 -7.97 17.32
CA ARG A 369 0.48 -7.27 18.27
C ARG A 369 -0.55 -6.42 17.55
N VAL A 370 -0.13 -5.77 16.44
CA VAL A 370 -1.04 -5.04 15.55
C VAL A 370 -2.12 -5.97 15.02
N ALA A 371 -1.73 -7.11 14.43
CA ALA A 371 -2.65 -8.09 13.89
C ALA A 371 -3.66 -8.63 14.94
N LYS A 372 -3.19 -8.95 16.14
CA LYS A 372 -4.06 -9.45 17.23
C LYS A 372 -5.08 -8.40 17.69
N GLU A 373 -4.66 -7.15 17.88
CA GLU A 373 -5.57 -6.09 18.31
C GLU A 373 -6.59 -5.76 17.21
N GLU A 374 -6.14 -5.73 15.96
CA GLU A 374 -7.03 -5.50 14.84
C GLU A 374 -8.03 -6.63 14.65
N GLN A 375 -7.60 -7.89 14.75
CA GLN A 375 -8.49 -9.05 14.72
C GLN A 375 -9.59 -8.95 15.79
N ARG A 376 -9.22 -8.55 17.02
CA ARG A 376 -10.15 -8.34 18.12
C ARG A 376 -11.17 -7.25 17.81
N LEU A 377 -10.71 -6.09 17.32
CA LEU A 377 -11.59 -4.97 16.96
C LEU A 377 -12.48 -5.30 15.76
N THR A 378 -11.95 -6.02 14.78
CA THR A 378 -12.70 -6.41 13.58
C THR A 378 -13.81 -7.40 13.92
N ALA A 379 -13.51 -8.40 14.76
CA ALA A 379 -14.55 -9.34 15.24
C ALA A 379 -15.65 -8.60 16.01
N TYR A 380 -15.29 -7.68 16.89
CA TYR A 380 -16.24 -6.82 17.59
C TYR A 380 -17.11 -6.00 16.63
N ALA A 381 -16.48 -5.37 15.62
CA ALA A 381 -17.18 -4.53 14.66
C ALA A 381 -18.18 -5.34 13.80
N ILE A 382 -17.77 -6.53 13.32
CA ILE A 382 -18.64 -7.40 12.52
C ILE A 382 -19.85 -7.87 13.34
N ASP A 383 -19.60 -8.34 14.56
CA ASP A 383 -20.69 -8.79 15.46
C ASP A 383 -21.66 -7.65 15.76
N ALA A 384 -21.13 -6.47 16.13
CA ALA A 384 -21.96 -5.31 16.49
C ALA A 384 -22.77 -4.74 15.31
N VAL A 385 -22.15 -4.61 14.13
CA VAL A 385 -22.82 -4.09 12.91
C VAL A 385 -23.83 -5.10 12.37
N SER A 386 -23.54 -6.40 12.43
CA SER A 386 -24.46 -7.45 11.96
C SER A 386 -25.74 -7.57 12.79
N ARG A 387 -25.76 -7.06 14.01
CA ARG A 387 -26.95 -7.02 14.87
C ARG A 387 -27.86 -5.83 14.60
N VAL A 388 -27.43 -4.85 13.80
CA VAL A 388 -28.28 -3.71 13.45
C VAL A 388 -29.35 -4.19 12.46
N PRO A 389 -30.65 -3.98 12.74
CA PRO A 389 -31.70 -4.35 11.80
C PRO A 389 -31.50 -3.70 10.42
N ASP A 390 -31.89 -4.37 9.36
CA ASP A 390 -31.79 -3.91 7.98
C ASP A 390 -30.35 -3.57 7.52
N VAL A 391 -29.33 -4.03 8.23
CA VAL A 391 -27.94 -3.92 7.80
C VAL A 391 -27.42 -5.28 7.35
N MET A 392 -26.94 -5.36 6.12
CA MET A 392 -26.32 -6.55 5.57
C MET A 392 -24.80 -6.36 5.57
N VAL A 393 -24.05 -7.22 6.26
CA VAL A 393 -22.58 -7.28 6.27
C VAL A 393 -22.12 -8.34 5.27
N TYR A 394 -21.07 -8.03 4.49
CA TYR A 394 -20.53 -8.91 3.46
C TYR A 394 -19.29 -9.67 3.93
N GLY A 395 -19.19 -10.92 3.48
CA GLY A 395 -18.13 -11.86 3.84
C GLY A 395 -18.48 -12.75 5.02
N SER A 396 -18.09 -14.03 4.92
CA SER A 396 -18.37 -15.05 5.95
C SER A 396 -17.92 -14.58 7.34
N PRO A 397 -18.68 -14.82 8.40
CA PRO A 397 -18.30 -14.48 9.78
C PRO A 397 -16.96 -15.12 10.20
N ASP A 398 -16.67 -16.32 9.70
CA ASP A 398 -15.46 -17.08 10.03
C ASP A 398 -14.25 -16.71 9.16
N LEU A 399 -14.39 -15.69 8.31
CA LEU A 399 -13.34 -15.26 7.41
C LEU A 399 -12.18 -14.65 8.19
N GLU A 400 -10.96 -15.15 7.96
CA GLU A 400 -9.76 -14.44 8.37
C GLU A 400 -9.66 -13.12 7.58
N ARG A 401 -9.64 -11.99 8.30
CA ARG A 401 -9.68 -10.68 7.66
C ARG A 401 -8.93 -9.60 8.42
N ILE A 402 -8.47 -8.61 7.68
CA ILE A 402 -7.99 -7.34 8.21
C ILE A 402 -9.17 -6.43 8.60
N GLY A 403 -8.90 -5.30 9.22
CA GLY A 403 -9.85 -4.33 9.78
C GLY A 403 -10.83 -3.69 8.78
N VAL A 404 -11.56 -4.51 8.03
CA VAL A 404 -12.53 -4.05 7.02
C VAL A 404 -13.90 -4.63 7.29
N VAL A 405 -14.91 -3.76 7.40
CA VAL A 405 -16.34 -4.11 7.54
C VAL A 405 -17.11 -3.45 6.40
N THR A 406 -17.54 -4.25 5.45
CA THR A 406 -18.33 -3.79 4.30
C THR A 406 -19.78 -4.19 4.46
N PHE A 407 -20.66 -3.24 4.27
CA PHE A 407 -22.09 -3.43 4.52
C PHE A 407 -22.97 -2.58 3.59
N ASN A 408 -24.25 -2.89 3.55
CA ASN A 408 -25.30 -2.01 3.01
C ASN A 408 -26.47 -1.92 4.00
N VAL A 409 -27.20 -0.81 3.95
CA VAL A 409 -28.47 -0.64 4.65
C VAL A 409 -29.59 -0.94 3.65
N ILE A 410 -30.41 -1.95 3.93
CA ILE A 410 -31.48 -2.40 3.03
C ILE A 410 -32.44 -1.25 2.71
N GLY A 411 -32.66 -1.00 1.43
CA GLY A 411 -33.54 0.05 0.94
C GLY A 411 -32.96 1.46 0.98
N LEU A 412 -31.66 1.64 1.27
CA LEU A 412 -30.96 2.92 1.14
C LEU A 412 -29.75 2.79 0.19
N PRO A 413 -29.55 3.76 -0.73
CA PRO A 413 -28.34 3.82 -1.54
C PRO A 413 -27.08 4.00 -0.68
N HIS A 414 -25.98 3.29 -1.03
CA HIS A 414 -24.72 3.36 -0.30
C HIS A 414 -24.14 4.79 -0.20
N GLY A 415 -24.28 5.59 -1.26
CA GLY A 415 -23.84 6.99 -1.26
C GLY A 415 -24.57 7.84 -0.23
N LEU A 416 -25.90 7.66 -0.14
CA LEU A 416 -26.73 8.36 0.85
C LEU A 416 -26.37 7.95 2.29
N VAL A 417 -26.18 6.67 2.54
CA VAL A 417 -25.73 6.19 3.87
C VAL A 417 -24.39 6.83 4.26
N SER A 418 -23.43 6.87 3.35
CA SER A 418 -22.14 7.53 3.58
C SER A 418 -22.27 9.02 3.86
N ALA A 419 -23.10 9.74 3.11
CA ALA A 419 -23.37 11.15 3.31
C ALA A 419 -23.98 11.42 4.70
N ILE A 420 -25.00 10.64 5.09
CA ILE A 420 -25.63 10.77 6.42
C ILE A 420 -24.62 10.49 7.55
N LEU A 421 -23.81 9.44 7.43
CA LEU A 421 -22.77 9.10 8.43
C LEU A 421 -21.79 10.27 8.62
N ASN A 422 -21.36 10.89 7.54
CA ASN A 422 -20.49 12.06 7.60
C ASN A 422 -21.20 13.29 8.20
N ASP A 423 -22.36 13.66 7.63
CA ASP A 423 -22.97 14.96 7.89
C ASP A 423 -23.65 15.05 9.26
N TYR A 424 -24.18 13.93 9.79
CA TYR A 424 -24.90 13.91 11.07
C TYR A 424 -24.13 13.25 12.21
N PHE A 425 -23.07 12.47 11.91
CA PHE A 425 -22.36 11.71 12.94
C PHE A 425 -20.85 11.93 12.92
N GLY A 426 -20.32 12.68 11.93
CA GLY A 426 -18.88 12.94 11.80
C GLY A 426 -18.05 11.67 11.49
N ILE A 427 -18.70 10.63 10.94
CA ILE A 427 -18.09 9.32 10.66
C ILE A 427 -17.71 9.26 9.19
N ALA A 428 -16.40 9.24 8.92
CA ALA A 428 -15.86 9.09 7.57
C ALA A 428 -15.76 7.61 7.20
N VAL A 429 -16.51 7.20 6.17
CA VAL A 429 -16.47 5.88 5.56
C VAL A 429 -16.30 5.99 4.05
N ARG A 430 -16.07 4.89 3.37
CA ARG A 430 -16.02 4.84 1.90
C ARG A 430 -17.29 4.22 1.33
N ASN A 431 -17.68 4.67 0.14
CA ASN A 431 -18.77 4.07 -0.65
C ASN A 431 -18.30 3.67 -2.05
N GLU A 432 -19.12 2.99 -2.83
CA GLU A 432 -18.94 2.50 -4.20
C GLU A 432 -18.31 1.09 -4.33
N CYS A 433 -17.55 0.88 -5.44
CA CYS A 433 -16.93 -0.42 -5.78
C CYS A 433 -15.47 -0.53 -5.34
N PHE A 434 -14.90 0.46 -4.65
CA PHE A 434 -13.55 0.46 -4.07
C PHE A 434 -12.42 0.08 -5.06
N CYS A 435 -12.59 0.40 -6.37
CA CYS A 435 -11.69 -0.04 -7.44
C CYS A 435 -11.51 -1.57 -7.51
N ALA A 436 -12.55 -2.33 -7.19
CA ALA A 436 -12.63 -3.79 -7.28
C ALA A 436 -14.00 -4.21 -7.86
N GLN A 437 -14.37 -3.61 -8.99
CA GLN A 437 -15.71 -3.80 -9.58
C GLN A 437 -16.09 -5.27 -9.80
N PRO A 438 -15.23 -6.16 -10.34
CA PRO A 438 -15.60 -7.56 -10.50
C PRO A 438 -16.02 -8.22 -9.19
N PHE A 439 -15.28 -7.95 -8.12
CA PHE A 439 -15.57 -8.50 -6.80
C PHE A 439 -16.87 -7.96 -6.21
N VAL A 440 -17.03 -6.63 -6.19
CA VAL A 440 -18.26 -5.99 -5.66
C VAL A 440 -19.50 -6.43 -6.43
N ARG A 441 -19.43 -6.53 -7.77
CA ARG A 441 -20.53 -7.05 -8.58
C ARG A 441 -20.90 -8.49 -8.20
N SER A 442 -19.88 -9.34 -7.98
CA SER A 442 -20.10 -10.72 -7.53
C SER A 442 -20.81 -10.78 -6.16
N LEU A 443 -20.36 -9.94 -5.20
CA LEU A 443 -21.00 -9.86 -3.87
C LEU A 443 -22.44 -9.36 -3.91
N LEU A 444 -22.75 -8.47 -4.88
CA LEU A 444 -24.11 -7.93 -5.07
C LEU A 444 -25.00 -8.80 -5.95
N GLY A 445 -24.54 -9.97 -6.39
CA GLY A 445 -25.30 -10.84 -7.28
C GLY A 445 -25.54 -10.29 -8.69
N ILE A 446 -24.75 -9.31 -9.12
CA ILE A 446 -24.91 -8.63 -10.42
C ILE A 446 -24.17 -9.41 -11.49
N ALA A 447 -24.88 -9.83 -12.54
CA ALA A 447 -24.32 -10.54 -13.68
C ALA A 447 -23.18 -9.76 -14.35
N ASP A 448 -22.20 -10.48 -14.89
CA ASP A 448 -21.13 -9.92 -15.70
C ASP A 448 -21.63 -9.51 -17.11
N ALA A 449 -20.72 -8.98 -17.94
CA ALA A 449 -21.06 -8.55 -19.30
C ALA A 449 -21.48 -9.70 -20.23
N SER A 450 -21.22 -10.97 -19.84
CA SER A 450 -21.68 -12.17 -20.57
C SER A 450 -23.08 -12.64 -20.13
N GLY A 451 -23.68 -11.97 -19.16
CA GLY A 451 -24.98 -12.35 -18.57
C GLY A 451 -24.88 -13.48 -17.53
N ARG A 452 -23.66 -13.88 -17.15
CA ARG A 452 -23.42 -14.90 -16.14
C ARG A 452 -23.57 -14.28 -14.76
N ALA A 453 -24.61 -14.68 -14.03
CA ALA A 453 -24.75 -14.34 -12.62
C ALA A 453 -23.73 -15.12 -11.79
N PRO A 454 -23.17 -14.51 -10.71
CA PRO A 454 -22.37 -15.24 -9.75
C PRO A 454 -23.22 -16.28 -9.03
N ASP A 455 -22.54 -17.30 -8.48
CA ASP A 455 -23.19 -18.37 -7.70
C ASP A 455 -23.65 -17.89 -6.28
N SER A 456 -23.74 -16.57 -6.06
CA SER A 456 -24.17 -16.01 -4.77
C SER A 456 -25.67 -16.23 -4.56
N CYS A 457 -26.04 -16.68 -3.37
CA CYS A 457 -27.44 -16.85 -2.95
C CYS A 457 -28.07 -15.57 -2.41
N LEU A 458 -27.34 -14.44 -2.44
CA LEU A 458 -27.80 -13.15 -1.93
C LEU A 458 -28.71 -12.49 -2.96
N GLU A 459 -29.92 -12.10 -2.54
CA GLU A 459 -30.77 -11.28 -3.40
C GLU A 459 -30.14 -9.90 -3.64
N PRO A 460 -30.29 -9.33 -4.85
CA PRO A 460 -29.76 -7.99 -5.15
C PRO A 460 -30.36 -6.95 -4.20
N VAL A 461 -29.51 -6.32 -3.39
CA VAL A 461 -29.92 -5.30 -2.41
C VAL A 461 -30.06 -3.91 -3.05
N CYS A 462 -29.75 -3.78 -4.32
CA CYS A 462 -29.64 -2.49 -5.01
C CYS A 462 -30.86 -2.18 -5.85
N ASP A 463 -31.28 -0.90 -5.81
CA ASP A 463 -32.14 -0.33 -6.86
C ASP A 463 -31.45 -0.55 -8.22
N PRO A 464 -32.13 -1.20 -9.21
CA PRO A 464 -31.56 -1.42 -10.53
C PRO A 464 -31.13 -0.15 -11.27
N GLN A 465 -31.62 1.02 -10.84
CA GLN A 465 -31.28 2.33 -11.40
C GLN A 465 -30.12 3.02 -10.66
N ALA A 466 -29.77 2.53 -9.45
CA ALA A 466 -28.67 3.08 -8.68
C ALA A 466 -27.33 2.49 -9.13
N LYS A 467 -26.26 3.28 -9.03
CA LYS A 467 -24.88 2.80 -9.25
C LYS A 467 -24.57 1.68 -8.25
N PRO A 468 -24.14 0.47 -8.71
CA PRO A 468 -23.81 -0.61 -7.79
C PRO A 468 -22.67 -0.22 -6.86
N GLY A 469 -22.82 -0.51 -5.57
CA GLY A 469 -21.79 -0.22 -4.58
C GLY A 469 -22.17 -0.62 -3.17
N MET A 470 -21.22 -0.43 -2.28
CA MET A 470 -21.32 -0.78 -0.87
C MET A 470 -20.79 0.37 -0.01
N VAL A 471 -21.06 0.34 1.29
CA VAL A 471 -20.40 1.15 2.31
C VAL A 471 -19.31 0.31 2.95
N ARG A 472 -18.14 0.90 3.15
CA ARG A 472 -17.00 0.24 3.79
C ARG A 472 -16.49 1.09 4.96
N ALA A 473 -16.58 0.57 6.16
CA ALA A 473 -15.83 1.02 7.32
C ALA A 473 -14.51 0.25 7.40
N SER A 474 -13.40 0.94 7.59
CA SER A 474 -12.08 0.31 7.69
C SER A 474 -11.24 0.93 8.79
N LEU A 475 -10.67 0.06 9.62
CA LEU A 475 -9.96 0.40 10.84
C LEU A 475 -8.49 0.73 10.56
N GLY A 476 -7.92 1.60 11.38
CA GLY A 476 -6.50 1.83 11.49
C GLY A 476 -6.06 1.74 12.96
N LEU A 477 -4.76 1.84 13.23
CA LEU A 477 -4.18 1.75 14.57
C LEU A 477 -4.75 2.75 15.59
N TYR A 478 -5.41 3.80 15.11
CA TYR A 478 -6.01 4.86 15.94
C TYR A 478 -7.45 4.54 16.38
N ASN A 479 -8.09 3.52 15.79
CA ASN A 479 -9.49 3.21 16.11
C ASN A 479 -9.64 2.39 17.39
N THR A 480 -10.81 2.54 18.01
CA THR A 480 -11.19 1.90 19.27
C THR A 480 -12.59 1.32 19.17
N GLU A 481 -13.02 0.55 20.20
CA GLU A 481 -14.41 0.09 20.32
C GLU A 481 -15.40 1.26 20.33
N ALA A 482 -15.03 2.39 20.93
CA ALA A 482 -15.90 3.57 20.97
C ALA A 482 -16.23 4.13 19.58
N ASP A 483 -15.30 4.03 18.61
CA ASP A 483 -15.56 4.43 17.22
C ASP A 483 -16.55 3.46 16.54
N ILE A 484 -16.46 2.17 16.87
CA ILE A 484 -17.38 1.13 16.39
C ILE A 484 -18.76 1.34 17.00
N ASP A 485 -18.86 1.58 18.31
CA ASP A 485 -20.11 1.87 19.01
C ASP A 485 -20.81 3.10 18.42
N ALA A 486 -20.05 4.14 18.08
CA ALA A 486 -20.58 5.32 17.41
C ALA A 486 -21.14 5.00 16.02
N LEU A 487 -20.46 4.16 15.22
CA LEU A 487 -20.97 3.67 13.94
C LEU A 487 -22.26 2.88 14.11
N VAL A 488 -22.31 1.94 15.05
CA VAL A 488 -23.51 1.13 15.34
C VAL A 488 -24.67 2.01 15.75
N LYS A 489 -24.45 2.98 16.66
CA LYS A 489 -25.46 3.96 17.08
C LYS A 489 -25.97 4.78 15.89
N ALA A 490 -25.08 5.22 15.01
CA ALA A 490 -25.45 5.95 13.81
C ALA A 490 -26.31 5.10 12.86
N LEU A 491 -25.94 3.84 12.63
CA LEU A 491 -26.70 2.91 11.80
C LEU A 491 -28.09 2.67 12.36
N HIS A 492 -28.24 2.46 13.68
CA HIS A 492 -29.57 2.36 14.32
C HIS A 492 -30.42 3.62 14.09
N ALA A 493 -29.82 4.82 14.23
CA ALA A 493 -30.53 6.07 13.98
C ALA A 493 -30.97 6.23 12.51
N ILE A 494 -30.09 5.84 11.56
CA ILE A 494 -30.38 5.87 10.12
C ILE A 494 -31.56 4.95 9.80
N VAL A 495 -31.54 3.72 10.31
CA VAL A 495 -32.64 2.75 10.09
C VAL A 495 -33.94 3.24 10.70
N ALA A 496 -33.91 3.75 11.93
CA ALA A 496 -35.11 4.21 12.66
C ALA A 496 -35.74 5.47 12.05
N HIS A 497 -34.94 6.35 11.44
CA HIS A 497 -35.38 7.67 10.91
C HIS A 497 -35.14 7.81 9.41
N ARG A 498 -35.21 6.72 8.66
CA ARG A 498 -34.91 6.60 7.23
C ARG A 498 -35.53 7.71 6.41
N ASP A 499 -36.85 7.85 6.45
CA ASP A 499 -37.60 8.83 5.64
C ASP A 499 -37.20 10.27 5.96
N THR A 500 -36.88 10.54 7.23
CA THR A 500 -36.42 11.88 7.66
C THR A 500 -35.08 12.23 7.04
N TYR A 501 -34.15 11.29 6.95
CA TYR A 501 -32.85 11.53 6.31
C TYR A 501 -33.00 11.62 4.80
N VAL A 502 -33.72 10.68 4.16
CA VAL A 502 -33.93 10.69 2.70
C VAL A 502 -34.50 12.03 2.24
N ALA A 503 -35.47 12.60 2.96
CA ALA A 503 -36.10 13.89 2.62
C ALA A 503 -35.16 15.10 2.70
N ARG A 504 -33.91 14.95 3.13
CA ARG A 504 -32.93 16.04 3.29
C ARG A 504 -31.84 16.05 2.24
N TYR A 505 -31.84 15.09 1.31
CA TYR A 505 -30.78 14.93 0.32
C TYR A 505 -31.34 14.82 -1.09
N ASP A 506 -30.63 15.39 -2.04
CA ASP A 506 -30.82 15.16 -3.47
C ASP A 506 -29.67 14.31 -4.02
N ALA A 507 -29.99 13.37 -4.91
CA ALA A 507 -28.98 12.64 -5.67
C ALA A 507 -28.26 13.57 -6.68
N VAL A 508 -26.96 13.45 -6.78
CA VAL A 508 -26.18 14.16 -7.80
C VAL A 508 -26.25 13.38 -9.11
N PHE A 509 -26.82 13.99 -10.15
CA PHE A 509 -27.07 13.34 -11.45
C PHE A 509 -25.90 13.44 -12.43
N ASP A 510 -24.67 13.29 -11.96
CA ASP A 510 -23.46 13.27 -12.79
C ASP A 510 -22.85 11.87 -12.97
N GLY A 511 -23.53 10.85 -12.47
CA GLY A 511 -23.05 9.46 -12.46
C GLY A 511 -22.08 9.12 -11.34
N SER A 512 -21.78 10.05 -10.42
CA SER A 512 -20.92 9.79 -9.25
C SER A 512 -21.58 8.86 -8.23
N GLY A 513 -22.90 8.90 -8.12
CA GLY A 513 -23.65 8.22 -7.05
C GLY A 513 -23.62 8.98 -5.73
N ASP A 514 -23.23 10.25 -5.76
CA ASP A 514 -23.15 11.14 -4.60
C ASP A 514 -24.50 11.76 -4.25
N TYR A 515 -24.58 12.27 -3.02
CA TYR A 515 -25.76 12.93 -2.47
C TYR A 515 -25.39 14.28 -1.88
N THR A 516 -26.25 15.28 -2.10
CA THR A 516 -26.06 16.63 -1.57
C THR A 516 -27.16 16.95 -0.58
N HIS A 517 -26.80 17.35 0.64
CA HIS A 517 -27.75 17.84 1.64
C HIS A 517 -28.35 19.18 1.21
N HIS A 518 -29.65 19.41 1.46
CA HIS A 518 -30.35 20.61 0.98
C HIS A 518 -29.77 21.92 1.51
N THR A 519 -29.39 21.96 2.79
CA THR A 519 -28.97 23.19 3.47
C THR A 519 -27.58 23.14 4.10
N TYR A 520 -27.05 21.96 4.37
CA TYR A 520 -25.75 21.79 5.03
C TYR A 520 -24.60 21.83 4.02
N ARG A 521 -23.62 22.66 4.33
CA ARG A 521 -22.35 22.78 3.59
C ARG A 521 -21.23 22.73 4.61
N PRO A 522 -20.56 21.58 4.77
CA PRO A 522 -19.68 21.33 5.92
C PRO A 522 -18.46 22.25 6.00
N LEU A 523 -18.12 22.95 4.94
CA LEU A 523 -16.75 23.45 4.80
C LEU A 523 -16.65 24.90 4.30
N ASP A 524 -17.76 25.66 4.25
CA ASP A 524 -17.76 27.02 3.70
C ASP A 524 -16.94 28.03 4.52
N SER A 525 -16.59 27.76 5.79
CA SER A 525 -15.95 28.74 6.67
C SER A 525 -14.54 28.42 7.17
N GLU A 526 -14.07 27.18 7.03
CA GLU A 526 -12.84 26.72 7.70
C GLU A 526 -11.76 26.16 6.74
N TRP A 527 -11.97 26.24 5.43
CA TRP A 527 -11.02 25.68 4.47
C TRP A 527 -9.70 26.43 4.39
N ILE A 528 -8.62 25.67 4.34
CA ILE A 528 -7.35 26.16 3.83
C ILE A 528 -7.48 26.28 2.31
N THR A 529 -7.62 27.50 1.79
CA THR A 529 -7.37 27.74 0.37
C THR A 529 -5.87 27.95 0.16
N LEU A 530 -5.34 27.61 -1.02
CA LEU A 530 -3.91 27.83 -1.33
C LEU A 530 -3.56 29.33 -1.17
N ASP A 531 -4.43 30.22 -1.61
CA ASP A 531 -4.20 31.67 -1.53
C ASP A 531 -4.16 32.15 -0.07
N ARG A 532 -5.06 31.65 0.79
CA ARG A 532 -5.05 31.98 2.22
C ARG A 532 -3.80 31.44 2.90
N ALA A 533 -3.42 30.20 2.63
CA ALA A 533 -2.19 29.61 3.18
C ALA A 533 -0.94 30.39 2.76
N VAL A 534 -0.88 30.87 1.51
CA VAL A 534 0.22 31.71 1.03
C VAL A 534 0.23 33.05 1.75
N GLN A 535 -0.93 33.70 1.93
CA GLN A 535 -1.02 34.97 2.66
C GLN A 535 -0.59 34.82 4.12
N GLU A 536 -1.05 33.77 4.81
CA GLU A 536 -0.68 33.50 6.20
C GLU A 536 0.81 33.17 6.37
N ALA A 537 1.45 32.54 5.39
CA ALA A 537 2.87 32.21 5.42
C ALA A 537 3.81 33.38 5.11
N LEU A 538 3.33 34.42 4.40
CA LEU A 538 4.13 35.57 3.96
C LEU A 538 3.93 36.82 4.84
N VAL A 539 2.98 36.82 5.74
CA VAL A 539 2.72 37.86 6.74
C VAL A 539 3.27 37.46 8.09
#